data_16b27aec894a2f86476281378505e114
#
_entry.id   16b27aec894a2f86476281378505e114
#
_cell.length_a   1.000
_cell.length_b   1.000
_cell.length_c   1.000
_cell.angle_alpha   90.00
_cell.angle_beta   90.00
_cell.angle_gamma   90.00
#
_symmetry.space_group_name_H-M   'P 1'
#
loop_
_entity.id
_entity.type
_entity.pdbx_description
1 polymer ?
#
loop_
_entity_poly.entity_id
_entity_poly.type
_entity_poly.pdbx_seq_one_letter_code
_entity_poly.pdbx_strand_id
1 'polypeptide(L)'
;WDGGKEASRAARQAVPLLQKASKVVILTAPRATTRALDPARLQAYYAARGVTAQFEMLPDSGEAAPMLLYAAQKAGAEILVAGAFGHPRLQEFIFGGTTRSLLAADSPSLFLSH
;
A
#
# COMPACT_ATOMS: atom_id res chain seq x y z
N TRP A 1 2.49 2.16 -1.15
CA TRP A 1 2.48 3.10 -2.27
C TRP A 1 3.84 3.17 -2.94
N ASP A 2 3.88 3.04 -4.25
CA ASP A 2 5.10 3.00 -5.07
C ASP A 2 5.21 4.19 -6.06
N GLY A 3 4.29 5.14 -5.98
CA GLY A 3 4.19 6.25 -6.92
C GLY A 3 3.59 5.88 -8.29
N GLY A 4 3.23 4.62 -8.49
CA GLY A 4 2.63 4.14 -9.72
C GLY A 4 1.17 4.57 -9.90
N LYS A 5 0.67 4.38 -11.11
CA LYS A 5 -0.70 4.76 -11.50
C LYS A 5 -1.76 4.01 -10.69
N GLU A 6 -1.58 2.73 -10.51
CA GLU A 6 -2.50 1.84 -9.80
C GLU A 6 -2.53 2.14 -8.31
N ALA A 7 -1.36 2.28 -7.68
CA ALA A 7 -1.25 2.68 -6.27
C ALA A 7 -1.86 4.08 -6.03
N SER A 8 -1.62 5.01 -6.94
CA SER A 8 -2.20 6.36 -6.85
C SER A 8 -3.72 6.35 -7.03
N ARG A 9 -4.24 5.45 -7.87
CA ARG A 9 -5.69 5.25 -8.03
C ARG A 9 -6.30 4.64 -6.77
N ALA A 10 -5.68 3.59 -6.22
CA ALA A 10 -6.10 2.97 -4.96
C ALA A 10 -6.12 3.99 -3.82
N ALA A 11 -5.05 4.79 -3.69
CA ALA A 11 -4.94 5.84 -2.69
C ALA A 11 -6.08 6.86 -2.76
N ARG A 12 -6.47 7.27 -3.98
CA ARG A 12 -7.60 8.21 -4.17
C ARG A 12 -8.95 7.57 -3.85
N GLN A 13 -9.17 6.35 -4.31
CA GLN A 13 -10.43 5.65 -4.10
C GLN A 13 -10.68 5.26 -2.65
N ALA A 14 -9.62 5.08 -1.87
CA ALA A 14 -9.70 4.74 -0.46
C ALA A 14 -10.00 5.94 0.46
N VAL A 15 -9.96 7.18 -0.03
CA VAL A 15 -10.16 8.39 0.80
C VAL A 15 -11.38 8.30 1.72
N PRO A 16 -12.58 7.88 1.27
CA PRO A 16 -13.74 7.77 2.18
C PRO A 16 -13.53 6.81 3.35
N LEU A 17 -12.76 5.73 3.15
CA LEU A 17 -12.40 4.79 4.22
C LEU A 17 -11.36 5.41 5.15
N LEU A 18 -10.34 6.06 4.58
CA LEU A 18 -9.26 6.67 5.34
C LEU A 18 -9.74 7.83 6.22
N GLN A 19 -10.76 8.57 5.79
CA GLN A 19 -11.39 9.63 6.59
C GLN A 19 -12.01 9.12 7.89
N LYS A 20 -12.36 7.84 7.95
CA LYS A 20 -12.93 7.17 9.14
C LYS A 20 -11.88 6.46 9.98
N ALA A 21 -10.64 6.35 9.48
CA ALA A 21 -9.57 5.66 10.17
C ALA A 21 -8.99 6.53 11.30
N SER A 22 -8.66 5.92 12.42
CA SER A 22 -7.96 6.59 13.53
C SER A 22 -6.49 6.80 13.25
N LYS A 23 -5.89 5.99 12.38
CA LYS A 23 -4.49 6.06 11.98
C LYS A 23 -4.34 5.66 10.51
N VAL A 24 -3.56 6.44 9.77
CA VAL A 24 -3.22 6.13 8.38
C VAL A 24 -1.70 6.15 8.22
N VAL A 25 -1.16 5.08 7.65
CA VAL A 25 0.27 4.95 7.38
C VAL A 25 0.46 4.62 5.90
N ILE A 26 1.30 5.40 5.23
CA ILE A 26 1.74 5.14 3.86
C ILE A 26 2.99 4.29 3.94
N LEU A 27 2.92 3.06 3.45
CA LEU A 27 4.05 2.14 3.40
C LEU A 27 4.63 2.08 1.99
N THR A 28 5.93 2.10 1.88
CA THR A 28 6.66 1.88 0.63
C THR A 28 7.76 0.85 0.81
N ALA A 29 7.75 -0.18 -0.04
CA ALA A 29 8.84 -1.15 -0.15
C ALA A 29 9.82 -0.68 -1.23
N PRO A 30 11.13 -0.54 -0.94
CA PRO A 30 12.11 0.03 -1.88
C PRO A 30 12.17 -0.68 -3.23
N ARG A 31 12.08 -2.00 -3.24
CA ARG A 31 12.14 -2.82 -4.47
C ARG A 31 10.86 -2.77 -5.32
N ALA A 32 9.77 -2.27 -4.76
CA ALA A 32 8.51 -2.12 -5.50
C ALA A 32 8.50 -0.85 -6.36
N THR A 33 9.45 0.06 -6.15
CA THR A 33 9.48 1.33 -6.85
C THR A 33 10.75 1.49 -7.67
N THR A 34 10.58 1.94 -8.91
CA THR A 34 11.66 2.32 -9.83
C THR A 34 11.71 3.83 -10.05
N ARG A 35 10.83 4.57 -9.40
CA ARG A 35 10.67 6.02 -9.57
C ARG A 35 11.08 6.77 -8.32
N ALA A 36 11.52 8.00 -8.51
CA ALA A 36 11.69 8.92 -7.39
C ALA A 36 10.32 9.14 -6.72
N LEU A 37 10.25 8.77 -5.45
CA LEU A 37 9.04 8.94 -4.64
C LEU A 37 9.04 10.32 -4.00
N ASP A 38 7.88 10.96 -4.03
CA ASP A 38 7.61 12.16 -3.24
C ASP A 38 6.41 11.87 -2.32
N PRO A 39 6.66 11.27 -1.15
CA PRO A 39 5.59 10.95 -0.20
C PRO A 39 4.89 12.20 0.34
N ALA A 40 5.57 13.35 0.35
CA ALA A 40 4.97 14.61 0.78
C ALA A 40 3.80 15.02 -0.11
N ARG A 41 3.83 14.71 -1.40
CA ARG A 41 2.69 14.97 -2.31
C ARG A 41 1.45 14.15 -1.93
N LEU A 42 1.61 12.88 -1.60
CA LEU A 42 0.50 12.05 -1.17
C LEU A 42 -0.01 12.47 0.20
N GLN A 43 0.88 12.80 1.13
CA GLN A 43 0.50 13.32 2.44
C GLN A 43 -0.28 14.64 2.34
N ALA A 44 0.15 15.56 1.46
CA ALA A 44 -0.55 16.81 1.20
C ALA A 44 -1.93 16.60 0.56
N TYR A 45 -2.02 15.64 -0.38
CA TYR A 45 -3.29 15.24 -0.99
C TYR A 45 -4.28 14.74 0.06
N TYR A 46 -3.82 13.92 1.00
CA TYR A 46 -4.64 13.41 2.09
C TYR A 46 -5.00 14.50 3.10
N ALA A 47 -4.04 15.34 3.49
CA ALA A 47 -4.29 16.45 4.41
C ALA A 47 -5.38 17.41 3.91
N ALA A 48 -5.39 17.73 2.61
CA ALA A 48 -6.42 18.53 1.97
C ALA A 48 -7.83 17.88 2.05
N ARG A 49 -7.92 16.59 2.35
CA ARG A 49 -9.14 15.80 2.49
C ARG A 49 -9.44 15.37 3.92
N GLY A 50 -8.76 16.01 4.89
CA GLY A 50 -8.96 15.72 6.31
C GLY A 50 -8.32 14.42 6.79
N VAL A 51 -7.36 13.86 6.04
CA VAL A 51 -6.63 12.64 6.41
C VAL A 51 -5.19 12.98 6.75
N THR A 52 -4.78 12.74 7.99
CA THR A 52 -3.39 12.85 8.43
C THR A 52 -2.69 11.49 8.27
N ALA A 53 -1.72 11.41 7.39
CA ALA A 53 -1.00 10.18 7.09
C ALA A 53 0.47 10.28 7.49
N GLN A 54 0.98 9.25 8.16
CA GLN A 54 2.40 9.04 8.39
C GLN A 54 3.01 8.30 7.21
N PHE A 55 4.30 8.50 6.97
CA PHE A 55 5.05 7.79 5.93
C PHE A 55 6.14 6.91 6.56
N GLU A 56 6.25 5.69 6.06
CA GLU A 56 7.29 4.74 6.46
C GLU A 56 7.87 4.06 5.22
N MET A 57 9.19 4.19 5.05
CA MET A 57 9.96 3.42 4.09
C MET A 57 10.39 2.12 4.75
N LEU A 58 9.99 0.98 4.17
CA LEU A 58 10.40 -0.32 4.68
C LEU A 58 11.87 -0.62 4.35
N PRO A 59 12.55 -1.47 5.14
CA PRO A 59 13.91 -1.88 4.85
C PRO A 59 14.06 -2.53 3.47
N ASP A 60 15.20 -2.37 2.82
CA ASP A 60 15.51 -3.07 1.56
C ASP A 60 16.01 -4.50 1.85
N SER A 61 15.14 -5.32 2.41
CA SER A 61 15.43 -6.69 2.78
C SER A 61 14.26 -7.62 2.48
N GLY A 62 14.41 -8.49 1.50
CA GLY A 62 13.41 -9.50 1.17
C GLY A 62 12.36 -9.06 0.14
N GLU A 63 11.26 -9.79 0.10
CA GLU A 63 10.15 -9.56 -0.84
C GLU A 63 9.18 -8.50 -0.30
N ALA A 64 8.70 -7.64 -1.20
CA ALA A 64 7.88 -6.49 -0.82
C ALA A 64 6.59 -6.88 -0.07
N ALA A 65 5.90 -7.93 -0.50
CA ALA A 65 4.59 -8.23 0.05
C ALA A 65 4.61 -8.84 1.46
N PRO A 66 5.48 -9.81 1.81
CA PRO A 66 5.62 -10.22 3.20
C PRO A 66 6.00 -9.07 4.13
N MET A 67 6.84 -8.16 3.65
CA MET A 67 7.25 -6.98 4.43
C MET A 67 6.11 -6.00 4.64
N LEU A 68 5.30 -5.74 3.61
CA LEU A 68 4.11 -4.90 3.70
C LEU A 68 3.07 -5.48 4.65
N LEU A 69 2.82 -6.79 4.58
CA LEU A 69 1.92 -7.49 5.49
C LEU A 69 2.40 -7.40 6.93
N TYR A 70 3.66 -7.68 7.16
CA TYR A 70 4.25 -7.62 8.50
C TYR A 70 4.12 -6.21 9.08
N ALA A 71 4.47 -5.18 8.29
CA ALA A 71 4.37 -3.79 8.72
C ALA A 71 2.91 -3.37 8.99
N ALA A 72 1.96 -3.82 8.15
CA ALA A 72 0.54 -3.56 8.36
C ALA A 72 0.02 -4.21 9.63
N GLN A 73 0.38 -5.47 9.89
CA GLN A 73 0.03 -6.19 11.11
C GLN A 73 0.63 -5.53 12.35
N LYS A 74 1.92 -5.16 12.28
CA LYS A 74 2.60 -4.45 13.37
C LYS A 74 1.96 -3.10 13.68
N ALA A 75 1.47 -2.40 12.66
CA ALA A 75 0.73 -1.14 12.82
C ALA A 75 -0.70 -1.33 13.34
N GLY A 76 -1.18 -2.58 13.46
CA GLY A 76 -2.56 -2.88 13.83
C GLY A 76 -3.58 -2.49 12.75
N ALA A 77 -3.17 -2.48 11.48
CA ALA A 77 -4.04 -2.08 10.38
C ALA A 77 -5.18 -3.08 10.19
N GLU A 78 -6.39 -2.58 10.06
CA GLU A 78 -7.58 -3.36 9.70
C GLU A 78 -7.73 -3.51 8.18
N ILE A 79 -7.23 -2.52 7.43
CA ILE A 79 -7.30 -2.48 5.96
C ILE A 79 -5.93 -2.15 5.39
N LEU A 80 -5.51 -2.91 4.40
CA LEU A 80 -4.36 -2.62 3.56
C LEU A 80 -4.84 -2.18 2.16
N VAL A 81 -4.53 -0.95 1.80
CA VAL A 81 -4.87 -0.37 0.49
C VAL A 81 -3.69 -0.53 -0.46
N ALA A 82 -3.89 -1.15 -1.59
CA ALA A 82 -2.84 -1.36 -2.58
C ALA A 82 -3.33 -1.23 -4.02
N GLY A 83 -2.45 -0.79 -4.90
CA GLY A 83 -2.63 -0.93 -6.33
C GLY A 83 -2.45 -2.40 -6.75
N ALA A 84 -3.17 -2.82 -7.77
CA ALA A 84 -3.09 -4.17 -8.32
C ALA A 84 -2.87 -4.12 -9.84
N PHE A 85 -2.19 -5.12 -10.38
CA PHE A 85 -2.04 -5.36 -11.82
C PHE A 85 -1.28 -4.28 -12.62
N GLY A 86 -0.53 -3.39 -11.97
CA GLY A 86 0.16 -2.27 -12.63
C GLY A 86 1.49 -2.62 -13.29
N HIS A 87 2.09 -3.73 -12.92
CA HIS A 87 3.35 -4.22 -13.49
C HIS A 87 3.16 -5.59 -14.15
N PRO A 88 3.75 -5.84 -15.34
CA PRO A 88 3.81 -7.19 -15.92
C PRO A 88 4.40 -8.23 -14.95
N ARG A 89 5.34 -7.81 -14.11
CA ARG A 89 5.88 -8.63 -13.02
C ARG A 89 4.89 -8.92 -11.90
N LEU A 90 3.89 -8.07 -11.68
CA LEU A 90 2.81 -8.32 -10.73
C LEU A 90 1.78 -9.31 -11.27
N GLN A 91 1.64 -9.46 -12.60
CA GLN A 91 0.85 -10.54 -13.18
C GLN A 91 1.45 -11.92 -12.88
N GLU A 92 2.77 -12.04 -12.90
CA GLU A 92 3.47 -13.23 -12.39
C GLU A 92 3.30 -13.38 -10.87
N PHE A 93 3.27 -12.28 -10.12
CA PHE A 93 3.05 -12.26 -8.68
C PHE A 93 1.62 -12.65 -8.27
N ILE A 94 0.62 -12.34 -9.06
CA ILE A 94 -0.78 -12.71 -8.77
C ILE A 94 -1.01 -14.20 -8.90
N PHE A 95 -0.30 -14.86 -9.80
CA PHE A 95 -0.29 -16.32 -9.94
C PHE A 95 0.80 -16.98 -9.07
N GLY A 96 1.75 -16.21 -8.53
CA GLY A 96 2.91 -16.69 -7.78
C GLY A 96 2.93 -16.23 -6.33
N GLY A 97 2.31 -16.92 -5.42
CA GLY A 97 2.65 -16.87 -3.99
C GLY A 97 2.23 -15.62 -3.20
N THR A 98 2.49 -14.43 -3.67
CA THR A 98 2.37 -13.21 -2.85
C THR A 98 0.94 -12.70 -2.71
N THR A 99 0.20 -12.57 -3.80
CA THR A 99 -1.24 -12.22 -3.72
C THR A 99 -2.00 -13.35 -3.06
N ARG A 100 -1.57 -14.60 -3.27
CA ARG A 100 -2.10 -15.76 -2.58
C ARG A 100 -1.86 -15.68 -1.07
N SER A 101 -0.69 -15.26 -0.65
CA SER A 101 -0.37 -15.05 0.77
C SER A 101 -1.12 -13.86 1.36
N LEU A 102 -1.30 -12.79 0.59
CA LEU A 102 -2.12 -11.65 0.98
C LEU A 102 -3.59 -12.02 1.10
N LEU A 103 -4.13 -12.78 0.15
CA LEU A 103 -5.52 -13.22 0.14
C LEU A 103 -5.79 -14.35 1.14
N ALA A 104 -4.79 -15.14 1.51
CA ALA A 104 -4.88 -16.19 2.51
C ALA A 104 -4.67 -15.70 3.94
N ALA A 105 -4.19 -14.46 4.13
CA ALA A 105 -4.04 -13.87 5.44
C ALA A 105 -5.42 -13.45 5.99
N ASP A 106 -5.74 -13.88 7.21
CA ASP A 106 -6.99 -13.49 7.89
C ASP A 106 -7.05 -11.99 8.21
N SER A 107 -5.94 -11.30 8.15
CA SER A 107 -5.82 -9.88 8.45
C SER A 107 -4.53 -9.30 7.81
N PRO A 108 -4.54 -8.06 7.34
CA PRO A 108 -5.66 -7.11 7.21
C PRO A 108 -6.58 -7.41 6.02
N SER A 109 -7.77 -6.83 6.01
CA SER A 109 -8.62 -6.81 4.82
C SER A 109 -7.94 -6.04 3.69
N LEU A 110 -8.13 -6.47 2.45
CA LEU A 110 -7.50 -5.84 1.29
C LEU A 110 -8.48 -4.96 0.53
N PHE A 111 -8.06 -3.73 0.26
CA PHE A 111 -8.69 -2.86 -0.72
C PHE A 111 -7.75 -2.74 -1.92
N LEU A 112 -8.12 -3.36 -3.03
CA LEU A 112 -7.32 -3.38 -4.25
C LEU A 112 -7.95 -2.52 -5.33
N SER A 113 -7.15 -1.73 -6.03
CA SER A 113 -7.57 -0.96 -7.19
C SER A 113 -6.60 -1.16 -8.35
N HIS A 114 -7.18 -1.31 -9.50
CA HIS A 114 -6.46 -1.47 -10.77
C HIS A 114 -6.31 -0.17 -11.53
#